data_98fd362b927e145ea23472364ff09151
#
_entry.id   98fd362b927e145ea23472364ff09151
#
_cell.length_a   1.000
_cell.length_b   1.000
_cell.length_c   1.000
_cell.angle_alpha   90.00
_cell.angle_beta   90.00
_cell.angle_gamma   90.00
#
_symmetry.space_group_name_H-M   'P 1'
#
loop_
_entity.id
_entity.type
_entity.pdbx_description
1 polymer ?
#
loop_
_entity_poly.entity_id
_entity_poly.type
_entity_poly.pdbx_seq_one_letter_code
_entity_poly.pdbx_strand_id
1 'polypeptide(L)' 'MSKADKMFEELGYRKSSKPFDRIKYYRDEDNVFYFDYITQEFIKTGEYDGMCDDITMKELQAINEKCKELGWLE' A
#
# COMPACT_ATOMS: atom_id res chain seq x y z
N MET A 1 9.49 -13.27 2.89
CA MET A 1 8.94 -11.91 2.84
C MET A 1 9.38 -11.24 1.55
N SER A 2 8.46 -10.58 0.85
CA SER A 2 8.80 -9.91 -0.40
C SER A 2 9.59 -8.64 -0.14
N LYS A 3 10.27 -8.16 -1.18
CA LYS A 3 11.01 -6.90 -1.09
C LYS A 3 10.09 -5.73 -0.76
N ALA A 4 8.92 -5.67 -1.41
CA ALA A 4 7.96 -4.61 -1.14
C ALA A 4 7.43 -4.68 0.28
N ASP A 5 7.11 -5.87 0.77
CA ASP A 5 6.63 -6.05 2.14
C ASP A 5 7.66 -5.55 3.14
N LYS A 6 8.94 -5.84 2.88
CA LYS A 6 10.03 -5.37 3.73
C LYS A 6 10.15 -3.85 3.70
N MET A 7 9.99 -3.25 2.52
CA MET A 7 10.04 -1.79 2.39
C MET A 7 8.91 -1.13 3.19
N PHE A 8 7.69 -1.68 3.11
CA PHE A 8 6.57 -1.17 3.90
C PHE A 8 6.83 -1.36 5.39
N GLU A 9 7.39 -2.50 5.79
CA GLU A 9 7.70 -2.75 7.19
C GLU A 9 8.71 -1.75 7.73
N GLU A 10 9.73 -1.42 6.95
CA GLU A 10 10.73 -0.42 7.34
C GLU A 10 10.12 0.97 7.53
N LEU A 11 9.01 1.26 6.84
CA LEU A 11 8.28 2.50 6.99
C LEU A 11 7.26 2.48 8.13
N GLY A 12 7.19 1.36 8.85
CA GLY A 12 6.28 1.22 9.98
C GLY A 12 4.93 0.62 9.66
N TYR A 13 4.75 0.14 8.44
CA TYR A 13 3.48 -0.46 8.01
C TYR A 13 3.43 -1.94 8.34
N ARG A 14 2.22 -2.43 8.61
CA ARG A 14 1.92 -3.84 8.79
C ARG A 14 1.04 -4.30 7.66
N LYS A 15 1.17 -5.57 7.30
CA LYS A 15 0.39 -6.15 6.22
C LYS A 15 -0.78 -6.95 6.76
N SER A 16 -1.92 -6.81 6.11
CA SER A 16 -3.08 -7.67 6.35
C SER A 16 -3.57 -8.21 5.01
N SER A 17 -3.92 -9.50 4.98
CA SER A 17 -4.43 -10.14 3.78
C SER A 17 -5.95 -10.26 3.77
N LYS A 18 -6.62 -9.55 4.64
CA LYS A 18 -8.08 -9.53 4.70
C LYS A 18 -8.59 -8.16 4.32
N PRO A 19 -9.61 -8.06 3.46
CA PRO A 19 -10.25 -9.14 2.71
C PRO A 19 -9.33 -9.72 1.65
N PHE A 20 -9.61 -10.92 1.17
CA PHE A 20 -8.69 -11.66 0.30
C PHE A 20 -8.58 -11.11 -1.13
N ASP A 21 -9.45 -10.20 -1.53
CA ASP A 21 -9.34 -9.52 -2.83
C ASP A 21 -8.47 -8.26 -2.77
N ARG A 22 -7.92 -7.96 -1.60
CA ARG A 22 -7.09 -6.77 -1.37
C ARG A 22 -5.93 -7.11 -0.46
N ILE A 23 -4.85 -6.36 -0.62
CA ILE A 23 -3.77 -6.35 0.34
C ILE A 23 -3.81 -5.00 1.02
N LYS A 24 -3.80 -5.01 2.34
CA LYS A 24 -3.82 -3.82 3.15
C LYS A 24 -2.48 -3.65 3.87
N TYR A 25 -1.89 -2.47 3.75
CA TYR A 25 -0.75 -2.08 4.57
C TYR A 25 -1.21 -0.92 5.43
N TYR A 26 -1.03 -1.03 6.74
CA TYR A 26 -1.50 -0.01 7.65
C TYR A 26 -0.44 0.33 8.69
N ARG A 27 -0.34 1.60 9.03
CA ARG A 27 0.54 2.10 10.07
C ARG A 27 -0.27 2.67 11.22
N ASP A 28 -1.27 3.48 10.88
CA ASP A 28 -2.20 4.08 11.82
C ASP A 28 -3.51 4.39 11.08
N GLU A 29 -4.45 5.07 11.74
CA GLU A 29 -5.75 5.34 11.16
C GLU A 29 -5.69 6.26 9.94
N ASP A 30 -4.65 7.08 9.86
CA ASP A 30 -4.50 8.05 8.78
C ASP A 30 -3.61 7.55 7.64
N ASN A 31 -2.94 6.43 7.83
CA ASN A 31 -1.98 5.93 6.85
C ASN A 31 -2.27 4.47 6.54
N VAL A 32 -3.11 4.27 5.54
CA VAL A 32 -3.52 2.94 5.09
C VAL A 32 -3.44 2.88 3.58
N PHE A 33 -2.81 1.85 3.06
CA PHE A 33 -2.74 1.56 1.64
C PHE A 33 -3.47 0.27 1.33
N TYR A 34 -4.28 0.28 0.28
CA TYR A 34 -4.93 -0.92 -0.25
C TYR A 34 -4.48 -1.18 -1.67
N PHE A 35 -4.21 -2.43 -1.98
CA PHE A 35 -3.94 -2.88 -3.34
C PHE A 35 -5.09 -3.80 -3.73
N ASP A 36 -5.90 -3.36 -4.68
CA ASP A 36 -7.09 -4.08 -5.12
C ASP A 36 -6.74 -4.95 -6.32
N TYR A 37 -6.85 -6.28 -6.17
CA TYR A 37 -6.50 -7.22 -7.21
C TYR A 37 -7.45 -7.18 -8.41
N ILE A 38 -8.70 -6.86 -8.17
CA ILE A 38 -9.73 -6.90 -9.20
C ILE A 38 -9.58 -5.72 -10.14
N THR A 39 -9.41 -4.53 -9.59
CA THR A 39 -9.30 -3.32 -10.39
C THR A 39 -7.86 -2.98 -10.76
N GLN A 40 -6.89 -3.64 -10.13
CA GLN A 40 -5.46 -3.34 -10.25
C GLN A 40 -5.15 -1.89 -9.88
N GLU A 41 -5.76 -1.44 -8.81
CA GLU A 41 -5.57 -0.09 -8.30
C GLU A 41 -4.97 -0.12 -6.91
N PHE A 42 -4.21 0.91 -6.57
CA PHE A 42 -3.89 1.10 -5.17
C PHE A 42 -4.62 2.35 -4.68
N ILE A 43 -4.97 2.33 -3.40
CA ILE A 43 -5.72 3.41 -2.77
C ILE A 43 -5.02 3.76 -1.47
N LYS A 44 -4.70 5.03 -1.28
CA LYS A 44 -4.28 5.52 0.02
C LYS A 44 -5.48 6.19 0.67
N THR A 45 -5.81 5.76 1.87
CA THR A 45 -6.95 6.32 2.60
C THR A 45 -6.50 6.84 3.95
N GLY A 46 -7.18 7.85 4.43
CA GLY A 46 -7.00 8.41 5.74
C GLY A 46 -8.34 8.64 6.38
N GLU A 47 -8.33 9.03 7.65
CA GLU A 47 -9.56 9.23 8.40
C GLU A 47 -10.32 10.47 7.96
N TYR A 48 -9.63 11.44 7.42
CA TYR A 48 -10.24 12.72 7.05
C TYR A 48 -10.56 12.75 5.57
N ASP A 49 -11.84 12.70 5.25
CA ASP A 49 -12.30 12.79 3.87
C ASP A 49 -11.97 14.15 3.27
N GLY A 50 -11.64 14.14 1.99
CA GLY A 50 -11.37 15.36 1.25
C GLY A 50 -9.98 15.93 1.43
N MET A 51 -9.16 15.30 2.24
CA MET A 51 -7.76 15.67 2.37
C MET A 51 -6.94 14.81 1.43
N CYS A 52 -6.14 15.45 0.60
CA CYS A 52 -5.15 14.72 -0.19
C CYS A 52 -3.98 14.39 0.70
N ASP A 53 -3.81 13.12 0.97
CA ASP A 53 -2.65 12.67 1.75
C ASP A 53 -1.43 12.67 0.85
N ASP A 54 -0.36 13.25 1.34
CA ASP A 54 0.91 13.24 0.63
C ASP A 54 1.53 11.85 0.72
N ILE A 55 2.13 11.44 -0.39
CA ILE A 55 2.88 10.19 -0.44
C ILE A 55 4.36 10.56 -0.45
N THR A 56 5.13 10.03 0.48
CA THR A 56 6.57 10.26 0.51
C THR A 56 7.26 9.49 -0.62
N MET A 57 8.46 9.89 -0.97
CA MET A 57 9.23 9.18 -1.99
C MET A 57 9.50 7.74 -1.59
N LYS A 58 9.74 7.49 -0.31
CA LYS A 58 9.97 6.13 0.18
C LYS A 58 8.70 5.28 0.07
N GLU A 59 7.55 5.88 0.35
CA GLU A 59 6.26 5.21 0.17
C GLU A 59 6.03 4.89 -1.29
N LEU A 60 6.31 5.83 -2.17
CA LEU A 60 6.16 5.62 -3.61
C LEU A 60 7.05 4.48 -4.10
N GLN A 61 8.27 4.39 -3.60
CA GLN A 61 9.17 3.30 -3.96
C GLN A 61 8.61 1.95 -3.53
N ALA A 62 8.03 1.87 -2.34
CA ALA A 62 7.42 0.64 -1.83
C ALA A 62 6.19 0.26 -2.66
N ILE A 63 5.36 1.23 -3.01
CA ILE A 63 4.18 1.02 -3.84
C ILE A 63 4.60 0.50 -5.22
N ASN A 64 5.59 1.15 -5.82
CA ASN A 64 6.11 0.76 -7.12
C ASN A 64 6.64 -0.67 -7.13
N GLU A 65 7.39 -1.03 -6.09
CA GLU A 65 7.92 -2.38 -5.96
C GLU A 65 6.80 -3.41 -5.81
N LYS A 66 5.75 -3.07 -5.04
CA LYS A 66 4.61 -3.97 -4.89
C LYS A 66 3.87 -4.16 -6.21
N CYS A 67 3.68 -3.10 -6.97
CA CYS A 67 3.03 -3.20 -8.27
C CYS A 67 3.83 -4.09 -9.23
N LYS A 68 5.15 -4.04 -9.16
CA LYS A 68 6.00 -4.93 -9.95
C LYS A 68 5.82 -6.39 -9.54
N GLU A 69 5.76 -6.65 -8.23
CA GLU A 69 5.56 -8.00 -7.71
C GLU A 69 4.22 -8.57 -8.14
N LEU A 70 3.20 -7.74 -8.21
CA LEU A 70 1.86 -8.15 -8.61
C LEU A 70 1.71 -8.28 -10.12
N GLY A 71 2.75 -7.89 -10.88
CA GLY A 71 2.69 -7.94 -12.33
C GLY A 71 1.90 -6.82 -12.97
N TRP A 72 1.62 -5.76 -12.23
CA TRP A 72 0.85 -4.62 -12.74
C TRP A 72 1.73 -3.64 -13.53
N LEU A 73 3.03 -3.68 -13.30
CA LEU A 73 4.02 -2.89 -14.02
C LEU A 73 4.98 -3.84 -14.71
N GLU A 74 5.25 -3.57 -15.94
CA GLU A 74 6.20 -4.37 -16.72
C GLU A 74 7.62 -3.82 -16.61
#